data_2fc8ae6a43c32bfb30e3cacf7c620586
#
_entry.id   2fc8ae6a43c32bfb30e3cacf7c620586
#
_cell.length_a   1.000
_cell.length_b   1.000
_cell.length_c   1.000
_cell.angle_alpha   90.00
_cell.angle_beta   90.00
_cell.angle_gamma   90.00
#
_symmetry.space_group_name_H-M   'P 1'
#
loop_
_entity.id
_entity.type
_entity.pdbx_description
1 polymer ?
#
loop_
_entity_poly.entity_id
_entity_poly.type
_entity_poly.pdbx_seq_one_letter_code
_entity_poly.pdbx_strand_id
1 'polypeptide(L)'
;MRTMKMHGLAVALMAVAVTGCCSQNVETGAKPLALRVGTCNVRCPNAGDDKAGNGWDARKADLMNLLRKLDMDVFGMQEVHEKPYADLCAGLKEWELVDDYEVTTPVAYRKSRFDLVKKGVFWLSETPDVPRSLGWGAKHIRPCLYLILADKATGRKLCFINTHTDHRSALARVEGMKLIMRRMKTFSEGLPVVFVGDHNCGPATEPAAEARKVLKDARDISEKKDPGPINTYHRWGTIQGIDWRRCDYIYVSDGIRVRDFVTHDDKRPGTDRYPTDHYLLSASIEL
;
A
#
# COMPACT_ATOMS: atom_id res chain seq x y z
N MET A 1 56.68 31.37 -74.49
CA MET A 1 56.20 31.94 -73.24
C MET A 1 54.68 31.79 -73.24
N ARG A 2 54.17 30.82 -72.50
CA ARG A 2 52.69 30.56 -72.38
C ARG A 2 52.26 30.93 -71.00
N THR A 3 51.39 31.91 -70.91
CA THR A 3 50.74 32.36 -69.67
C THR A 3 49.65 31.36 -69.27
N MET A 4 49.78 30.82 -68.04
CA MET A 4 48.78 29.97 -67.44
C MET A 4 47.75 30.81 -66.62
N LYS A 5 46.48 30.69 -66.97
CA LYS A 5 45.35 31.28 -66.22
C LYS A 5 45.04 30.40 -65.07
N MET A 6 45.06 30.95 -63.83
CA MET A 6 44.57 30.31 -62.64
C MET A 6 43.03 30.53 -62.57
N HIS A 7 42.26 29.43 -62.41
CA HIS A 7 40.85 29.47 -62.15
C HIS A 7 40.66 29.38 -60.63
N GLY A 8 40.07 30.42 -60.03
CA GLY A 8 39.68 30.41 -58.61
C GLY A 8 38.47 29.56 -58.40
N LEU A 9 38.57 28.63 -57.47
CA LEU A 9 37.46 27.78 -56.99
C LEU A 9 36.77 28.49 -55.82
N ALA A 10 35.55 28.94 -56.02
CA ALA A 10 34.73 29.49 -54.94
C ALA A 10 34.10 28.34 -54.08
N VAL A 11 34.51 28.26 -52.83
CA VAL A 11 33.91 27.33 -51.87
C VAL A 11 32.68 28.02 -51.24
N ALA A 12 31.52 27.52 -51.58
CA ALA A 12 30.24 27.94 -50.91
C ALA A 12 30.13 27.24 -49.55
N LEU A 13 30.20 28.00 -48.46
CA LEU A 13 29.81 27.51 -47.12
C LEU A 13 28.28 27.38 -47.03
N MET A 14 27.78 26.16 -46.98
CA MET A 14 26.40 25.90 -46.55
C MET A 14 26.32 25.97 -45.02
N ALA A 15 25.64 26.98 -44.48
CA ALA A 15 25.26 27.03 -43.07
C ALA A 15 24.11 26.07 -42.84
N VAL A 16 24.36 24.97 -42.11
CA VAL A 16 23.31 24.09 -41.64
C VAL A 16 22.66 24.76 -40.40
N ALA A 17 21.45 25.26 -40.57
CA ALA A 17 20.63 25.70 -39.47
C ALA A 17 20.16 24.48 -38.65
N VAL A 18 20.74 24.26 -37.48
CA VAL A 18 20.24 23.29 -36.50
C VAL A 18 18.98 23.92 -35.88
N THR A 19 17.83 23.54 -36.39
CA THR A 19 16.55 23.83 -35.71
C THR A 19 16.47 22.97 -34.45
N GLY A 20 16.73 23.60 -33.31
CA GLY A 20 16.53 22.99 -32.00
C GLY A 20 15.08 22.55 -31.87
N CYS A 21 14.86 21.23 -31.85
CA CYS A 21 13.59 20.64 -31.50
C CYS A 21 13.35 20.93 -30.02
N CYS A 22 12.62 22.01 -29.76
CA CYS A 22 12.10 22.30 -28.43
C CYS A 22 11.05 21.23 -28.16
N SER A 23 11.41 20.20 -27.38
CA SER A 23 10.46 19.24 -26.85
C SER A 23 9.47 20.01 -25.96
N GLN A 24 8.34 20.40 -26.55
CA GLN A 24 7.21 20.83 -25.78
C GLN A 24 6.78 19.62 -24.95
N ASN A 25 7.02 19.69 -23.64
CA ASN A 25 6.31 18.88 -22.67
C ASN A 25 4.82 19.21 -22.84
N VAL A 26 4.12 18.38 -23.62
CA VAL A 26 2.67 18.38 -23.64
C VAL A 26 2.26 17.87 -22.27
N GLU A 27 2.02 18.79 -21.33
CA GLU A 27 1.19 18.49 -20.17
C GLU A 27 -0.14 18.03 -20.72
N THR A 28 -0.32 16.72 -20.81
CA THR A 28 -1.63 16.13 -21.08
C THR A 28 -2.50 16.53 -19.89
N GLY A 29 -3.45 17.44 -20.11
CA GLY A 29 -4.35 17.99 -19.11
C GLY A 29 -5.37 16.97 -18.55
N ALA A 30 -4.97 15.70 -18.43
CA ALA A 30 -5.74 14.67 -17.77
C ALA A 30 -5.74 14.95 -16.26
N LYS A 31 -6.92 15.10 -15.69
CA LYS A 31 -7.07 15.26 -14.23
C LYS A 31 -6.33 14.13 -13.50
N PRO A 32 -5.61 14.43 -12.39
CA PRO A 32 -5.01 13.41 -11.57
C PRO A 32 -6.04 12.38 -11.14
N LEU A 33 -5.65 11.11 -11.08
CA LEU A 33 -6.50 10.06 -10.52
C LEU A 33 -6.43 10.16 -8.99
N ALA A 34 -7.44 10.76 -8.38
CA ALA A 34 -7.55 10.86 -6.94
C ALA A 34 -8.16 9.59 -6.35
N LEU A 35 -7.53 9.05 -5.32
CA LEU A 35 -7.92 7.81 -4.64
C LEU A 35 -7.87 7.99 -3.12
N ARG A 36 -8.76 7.28 -2.41
CA ARG A 36 -8.65 7.06 -0.99
C ARG A 36 -8.24 5.62 -0.73
N VAL A 37 -7.07 5.44 -0.14
CA VAL A 37 -6.48 4.13 0.15
C VAL A 37 -6.32 3.93 1.65
N GLY A 38 -6.21 2.67 2.10
CA GLY A 38 -6.04 2.44 3.53
C GLY A 38 -5.56 1.05 3.91
N THR A 39 -5.43 0.85 5.24
CA THR A 39 -5.09 -0.45 5.85
C THR A 39 -5.81 -0.62 7.19
N CYS A 40 -6.15 -1.86 7.51
CA CYS A 40 -6.88 -2.23 8.72
C CYS A 40 -6.46 -3.62 9.21
N ASN A 41 -5.71 -3.72 10.30
CA ASN A 41 -5.64 -4.99 11.02
C ASN A 41 -6.97 -5.20 11.74
N VAL A 42 -7.72 -6.24 11.32
CA VAL A 42 -9.08 -6.50 11.84
C VAL A 42 -9.08 -7.29 13.14
N ARG A 43 -7.92 -7.71 13.61
CA ARG A 43 -7.71 -8.58 14.78
C ARG A 43 -8.37 -9.95 14.63
N CYS A 44 -7.59 -11.00 14.63
CA CYS A 44 -8.07 -12.38 14.51
C CYS A 44 -8.96 -12.78 15.70
N PRO A 45 -9.99 -13.61 15.46
CA PRO A 45 -10.81 -14.17 16.52
C PRO A 45 -9.96 -14.98 17.51
N ASN A 46 -10.19 -14.77 18.81
CA ASN A 46 -9.58 -15.57 19.85
C ASN A 46 -10.41 -15.55 21.13
N ALA A 47 -10.33 -16.63 21.93
CA ALA A 47 -11.11 -16.81 23.13
C ALA A 47 -10.86 -15.76 24.24
N GLY A 48 -9.68 -15.13 24.26
CA GLY A 48 -9.36 -14.07 25.21
C GLY A 48 -10.15 -12.80 24.92
N ASP A 49 -10.22 -12.40 23.66
CA ASP A 49 -10.99 -11.25 23.21
C ASP A 49 -12.50 -11.51 23.37
N ASP A 50 -12.99 -12.75 23.11
CA ASP A 50 -14.38 -13.12 23.33
C ASP A 50 -14.80 -12.92 24.80
N LYS A 51 -14.00 -13.44 25.75
CA LYS A 51 -14.22 -13.26 27.20
C LYS A 51 -14.17 -11.80 27.63
N ALA A 52 -13.34 -10.99 26.98
CA ALA A 52 -13.22 -9.56 27.25
C ALA A 52 -14.33 -8.71 26.60
N GLY A 53 -15.24 -9.30 25.81
CA GLY A 53 -16.28 -8.60 25.05
C GLY A 53 -15.77 -7.86 23.81
N ASN A 54 -14.57 -8.19 23.34
CA ASN A 54 -13.94 -7.69 22.12
C ASN A 54 -13.91 -8.74 20.99
N GLY A 55 -14.68 -9.83 21.16
CA GLY A 55 -14.77 -10.89 20.16
C GLY A 55 -15.32 -10.41 18.82
N TRP A 56 -15.03 -11.15 17.75
CA TRP A 56 -15.42 -10.77 16.38
C TRP A 56 -16.91 -10.46 16.24
N ASP A 57 -17.78 -11.35 16.74
CA ASP A 57 -19.22 -11.18 16.60
C ASP A 57 -19.77 -9.94 17.33
N ALA A 58 -19.09 -9.50 18.39
CA ALA A 58 -19.48 -8.31 19.16
C ALA A 58 -19.09 -6.99 18.47
N ARG A 59 -18.11 -6.99 17.52
CA ARG A 59 -17.52 -5.76 16.95
C ARG A 59 -17.58 -5.68 15.43
N LYS A 60 -17.89 -6.77 14.74
CA LYS A 60 -17.86 -6.83 13.27
C LYS A 60 -18.76 -5.81 12.57
N ALA A 61 -19.96 -5.56 13.14
CA ALA A 61 -20.89 -4.58 12.58
C ALA A 61 -20.32 -3.16 12.65
N ASP A 62 -19.74 -2.79 13.80
CA ASP A 62 -19.12 -1.48 14.00
C ASP A 62 -17.90 -1.28 13.12
N LEU A 63 -17.06 -2.32 12.97
CA LEU A 63 -15.92 -2.29 12.07
C LEU A 63 -16.36 -2.08 10.61
N MET A 64 -17.35 -2.85 10.14
CA MET A 64 -17.87 -2.70 8.77
C MET A 64 -18.53 -1.32 8.54
N ASN A 65 -19.22 -0.79 9.55
CA ASN A 65 -19.79 0.56 9.47
C ASN A 65 -18.69 1.63 9.38
N LEU A 66 -17.60 1.46 10.14
CA LEU A 66 -16.44 2.36 10.05
C LEU A 66 -15.79 2.27 8.66
N LEU A 67 -15.56 1.06 8.13
CA LEU A 67 -14.99 0.89 6.78
C LEU A 67 -15.87 1.56 5.71
N ARG A 68 -17.21 1.46 5.80
CA ARG A 68 -18.13 2.18 4.90
C ARG A 68 -18.05 3.69 5.08
N LYS A 69 -18.01 4.19 6.33
CA LYS A 69 -17.86 5.62 6.64
C LYS A 69 -16.59 6.21 6.05
N LEU A 70 -15.49 5.46 6.10
CA LEU A 70 -14.21 5.89 5.55
C LEU A 70 -14.20 5.92 4.02
N ASP A 71 -15.09 5.20 3.37
CA ASP A 71 -15.34 5.24 1.92
C ASP A 71 -14.08 5.10 1.06
N MET A 72 -13.22 4.14 1.44
CA MET A 72 -11.96 3.91 0.75
C MET A 72 -12.16 3.22 -0.60
N ASP A 73 -11.39 3.60 -1.59
CA ASP A 73 -11.41 2.99 -2.92
C ASP A 73 -10.72 1.62 -2.94
N VAL A 74 -9.58 1.53 -2.25
CA VAL A 74 -8.79 0.29 -2.10
C VAL A 74 -8.18 0.26 -0.70
N PHE A 75 -8.26 -0.86 -0.03
CA PHE A 75 -7.61 -1.04 1.28
C PHE A 75 -7.18 -2.49 1.52
N GLY A 76 -6.06 -2.63 2.25
CA GLY A 76 -5.58 -3.91 2.74
C GLY A 76 -6.14 -4.22 4.12
N MET A 77 -6.35 -5.50 4.41
CA MET A 77 -6.71 -5.97 5.75
C MET A 77 -5.70 -7.01 6.22
N GLN A 78 -5.55 -7.17 7.55
CA GLN A 78 -4.66 -8.15 8.16
C GLN A 78 -5.43 -8.90 9.25
N GLU A 79 -4.98 -10.11 9.59
CA GLU A 79 -5.57 -11.02 10.59
C GLU A 79 -7.02 -11.46 10.28
N VAL A 80 -7.42 -11.50 9.01
CA VAL A 80 -8.82 -11.69 8.65
C VAL A 80 -9.33 -13.08 9.03
N HIS A 81 -8.72 -14.17 8.60
CA HIS A 81 -9.18 -15.55 8.78
C HIS A 81 -10.58 -15.85 8.18
N GLU A 82 -10.94 -17.15 8.11
CA GLU A 82 -12.10 -17.64 7.35
C GLU A 82 -13.45 -17.00 7.75
N LYS A 83 -13.79 -17.01 9.07
CA LYS A 83 -15.10 -16.49 9.51
C LYS A 83 -15.22 -14.98 9.33
N PRO A 84 -14.25 -14.13 9.75
CA PRO A 84 -14.25 -12.71 9.41
C PRO A 84 -14.29 -12.45 7.90
N TYR A 85 -13.59 -13.22 7.09
CA TYR A 85 -13.61 -13.06 5.64
C TYR A 85 -15.01 -13.25 5.05
N ALA A 86 -15.69 -14.33 5.42
CA ALA A 86 -17.05 -14.59 4.98
C ALA A 86 -18.03 -13.47 5.41
N ASP A 87 -17.92 -13.02 6.67
CA ASP A 87 -18.76 -11.93 7.18
C ASP A 87 -18.47 -10.59 6.46
N LEU A 88 -17.20 -10.29 6.16
CA LEU A 88 -16.79 -9.09 5.43
C LEU A 88 -17.28 -9.13 3.97
N CYS A 89 -17.15 -10.26 3.27
CA CYS A 89 -17.68 -10.44 1.93
C CYS A 89 -19.21 -10.23 1.88
N ALA A 90 -19.92 -10.76 2.87
CA ALA A 90 -21.37 -10.60 2.99
C ALA A 90 -21.77 -9.15 3.32
N GLY A 91 -20.95 -8.46 4.11
CA GLY A 91 -21.24 -7.12 4.62
C GLY A 91 -20.77 -5.98 3.75
N LEU A 92 -19.65 -6.10 3.04
CA LEU A 92 -19.01 -5.04 2.23
C LEU A 92 -19.28 -5.23 0.73
N LYS A 93 -20.54 -5.29 0.33
CA LYS A 93 -20.97 -5.67 -1.03
C LYS A 93 -20.50 -4.71 -2.12
N GLU A 94 -20.15 -3.48 -1.79
CA GLU A 94 -19.63 -2.47 -2.71
C GLU A 94 -18.17 -2.73 -3.10
N TRP A 95 -17.45 -3.53 -2.30
CA TRP A 95 -16.08 -3.92 -2.56
C TRP A 95 -16.00 -5.37 -3.03
N GLU A 96 -15.00 -5.65 -3.85
CA GLU A 96 -14.51 -7.00 -4.11
C GLU A 96 -13.39 -7.29 -3.12
N LEU A 97 -13.48 -8.37 -2.38
CA LEU A 97 -12.43 -8.85 -1.50
C LEU A 97 -11.63 -9.94 -2.21
N VAL A 98 -10.36 -9.68 -2.42
CA VAL A 98 -9.41 -10.63 -3.03
C VAL A 98 -8.51 -11.18 -1.95
N ASP A 99 -8.55 -12.49 -1.77
CA ASP A 99 -7.77 -13.20 -0.76
C ASP A 99 -6.30 -13.47 -1.19
N ASP A 100 -5.51 -13.94 -0.24
CA ASP A 100 -4.11 -14.32 -0.39
C ASP A 100 -3.89 -15.84 -0.34
N TYR A 101 -4.95 -16.64 -0.54
CA TYR A 101 -5.03 -18.08 -0.33
C TYR A 101 -4.99 -18.56 1.13
N GLU A 102 -4.49 -17.73 2.06
CA GLU A 102 -4.51 -17.99 3.51
C GLU A 102 -5.66 -17.24 4.20
N VAL A 103 -6.33 -16.36 3.46
CA VAL A 103 -7.43 -15.49 3.93
C VAL A 103 -6.99 -14.57 5.09
N THR A 104 -5.69 -14.30 5.19
CA THR A 104 -5.13 -13.54 6.31
C THR A 104 -4.83 -12.08 5.98
N THR A 105 -4.51 -11.79 4.72
CA THR A 105 -4.17 -10.44 4.24
C THR A 105 -4.92 -10.04 2.96
N PRO A 106 -6.27 -10.16 2.90
CA PRO A 106 -7.02 -9.79 1.71
C PRO A 106 -6.92 -8.29 1.40
N VAL A 107 -7.18 -7.96 0.14
CA VAL A 107 -7.35 -6.59 -0.35
C VAL A 107 -8.78 -6.41 -0.80
N ALA A 108 -9.40 -5.32 -0.37
CA ALA A 108 -10.71 -4.88 -0.84
C ALA A 108 -10.55 -3.71 -1.82
N TYR A 109 -11.21 -3.77 -2.98
CA TYR A 109 -11.30 -2.65 -3.92
C TYR A 109 -12.75 -2.39 -4.35
N ARG A 110 -13.08 -1.14 -4.62
CA ARG A 110 -14.43 -0.74 -5.03
C ARG A 110 -14.77 -1.27 -6.43
N LYS A 111 -15.75 -2.17 -6.50
CA LYS A 111 -16.19 -2.86 -7.74
C LYS A 111 -16.64 -1.90 -8.83
N SER A 112 -17.31 -0.80 -8.48
CA SER A 112 -17.78 0.20 -9.44
C SER A 112 -16.65 0.99 -10.06
N ARG A 113 -15.47 1.01 -9.45
CA ARG A 113 -14.34 1.86 -9.83
C ARG A 113 -13.22 1.12 -10.54
N PHE A 114 -12.94 -0.11 -10.15
CA PHE A 114 -11.76 -0.84 -10.65
C PHE A 114 -12.12 -2.15 -11.34
N ASP A 115 -11.27 -2.49 -12.32
CA ASP A 115 -11.10 -3.83 -12.84
C ASP A 115 -9.81 -4.44 -12.28
N LEU A 116 -9.88 -5.70 -11.85
CA LEU A 116 -8.71 -6.48 -11.46
C LEU A 116 -8.00 -6.98 -12.72
N VAL A 117 -6.80 -6.46 -12.98
CA VAL A 117 -5.98 -6.84 -14.15
C VAL A 117 -5.09 -8.03 -13.82
N LYS A 118 -4.52 -8.06 -12.61
CA LYS A 118 -3.58 -9.12 -12.19
C LYS A 118 -3.62 -9.27 -10.68
N LYS A 119 -3.52 -10.52 -10.23
CA LYS A 119 -3.31 -10.92 -8.83
C LYS A 119 -2.03 -11.75 -8.73
N GLY A 120 -1.26 -11.54 -7.68
CA GLY A 120 -0.16 -12.45 -7.34
C GLY A 120 0.07 -12.52 -5.85
N VAL A 121 0.54 -13.67 -5.40
CA VAL A 121 0.87 -13.96 -4.00
C VAL A 121 2.25 -14.62 -3.95
N PHE A 122 3.01 -14.29 -2.94
CA PHE A 122 4.24 -14.99 -2.58
C PHE A 122 4.42 -14.99 -1.07
N TRP A 123 5.23 -15.91 -0.55
CA TRP A 123 5.43 -16.07 0.89
C TRP A 123 6.75 -15.44 1.32
N LEU A 124 6.74 -14.83 2.52
CA LEU A 124 7.93 -14.17 3.09
C LEU A 124 8.87 -15.24 3.67
N SER A 125 9.65 -15.85 2.78
CA SER A 125 10.61 -16.91 3.09
C SER A 125 11.76 -16.92 2.09
N GLU A 126 12.74 -17.79 2.30
CA GLU A 126 13.83 -18.09 1.36
C GLU A 126 13.31 -18.77 0.08
N THR A 127 12.13 -19.37 0.13
CA THR A 127 11.47 -20.04 -1.00
C THR A 127 10.10 -19.39 -1.28
N PRO A 128 10.07 -18.13 -1.74
CA PRO A 128 8.85 -17.33 -1.77
C PRO A 128 7.77 -17.84 -2.72
N ASP A 129 8.12 -18.68 -3.68
CA ASP A 129 7.18 -19.26 -4.64
C ASP A 129 6.64 -20.65 -4.20
N VAL A 130 7.10 -21.14 -3.03
CA VAL A 130 6.58 -22.36 -2.41
C VAL A 130 5.44 -21.95 -1.47
N PRO A 131 4.19 -22.42 -1.76
CA PRO A 131 3.04 -22.11 -0.92
C PRO A 131 3.26 -22.46 0.54
N ARG A 132 2.85 -21.54 1.43
CA ARG A 132 2.91 -21.70 2.89
C ARG A 132 4.33 -21.85 3.46
N SER A 133 5.36 -21.48 2.70
CA SER A 133 6.74 -21.54 3.18
C SER A 133 6.97 -20.59 4.37
N LEU A 134 7.73 -21.08 5.36
CA LEU A 134 8.21 -20.30 6.51
C LEU A 134 9.70 -20.03 6.32
N GLY A 135 10.13 -18.78 6.58
CA GLY A 135 11.52 -18.39 6.43
C GLY A 135 12.06 -17.59 7.61
N TRP A 136 13.39 -17.53 7.72
CA TRP A 136 14.11 -16.65 8.65
C TRP A 136 13.64 -16.75 10.11
N GLY A 137 13.23 -17.96 10.55
CA GLY A 137 12.74 -18.22 11.89
C GLY A 137 11.36 -17.62 12.20
N ALA A 138 10.59 -17.25 11.20
CA ALA A 138 9.19 -16.83 11.36
C ALA A 138 8.37 -17.91 12.09
N LYS A 139 7.38 -17.48 12.86
CA LYS A 139 6.45 -18.37 13.57
C LYS A 139 5.11 -18.52 12.86
N HIS A 140 4.84 -17.64 11.91
CA HIS A 140 3.59 -17.64 11.16
C HIS A 140 3.88 -17.55 9.67
N ILE A 141 3.05 -18.24 8.88
CA ILE A 141 3.02 -18.07 7.43
C ILE A 141 2.63 -16.63 7.13
N ARG A 142 3.44 -15.95 6.31
CA ARG A 142 3.24 -14.54 5.97
C ARG A 142 3.22 -14.36 4.45
N PRO A 143 2.03 -14.31 3.85
CA PRO A 143 1.91 -13.97 2.44
C PRO A 143 2.07 -12.47 2.19
N CYS A 144 2.46 -12.14 0.96
CA CYS A 144 2.39 -10.81 0.40
C CYS A 144 1.49 -10.89 -0.84
N LEU A 145 0.33 -10.24 -0.77
CA LEU A 145 -0.62 -10.13 -1.87
C LEU A 145 -0.38 -8.83 -2.64
N TYR A 146 -0.36 -8.91 -3.97
CA TYR A 146 -0.40 -7.71 -4.80
C TYR A 146 -1.49 -7.81 -5.87
N LEU A 147 -2.09 -6.66 -6.18
CA LEU A 147 -3.08 -6.50 -7.23
C LEU A 147 -2.62 -5.41 -8.20
N ILE A 148 -2.81 -5.63 -9.50
CA ILE A 148 -2.80 -4.56 -10.49
C ILE A 148 -4.26 -4.23 -10.77
N LEU A 149 -4.63 -3.00 -10.44
CA LEU A 149 -5.99 -2.48 -10.62
C LEU A 149 -6.01 -1.42 -11.72
N ALA A 150 -7.02 -1.46 -12.59
CA ALA A 150 -7.26 -0.43 -13.59
C ALA A 150 -8.51 0.37 -13.23
N ASP A 151 -8.40 1.68 -13.14
CA ASP A 151 -9.53 2.59 -12.96
C ASP A 151 -10.41 2.58 -14.23
N LYS A 152 -11.66 2.24 -14.09
CA LYS A 152 -12.62 2.05 -15.20
C LYS A 152 -12.87 3.32 -16.01
N ALA A 153 -12.80 4.47 -15.35
CA ALA A 153 -13.09 5.75 -15.99
C ALA A 153 -11.93 6.27 -16.83
N THR A 154 -10.69 6.00 -16.39
CA THR A 154 -9.48 6.58 -16.99
C THR A 154 -8.56 5.57 -17.65
N GLY A 155 -8.73 4.27 -17.36
CA GLY A 155 -7.82 3.20 -17.77
C GLY A 155 -6.47 3.21 -17.04
N ARG A 156 -6.21 4.17 -16.15
CA ARG A 156 -4.96 4.26 -15.40
C ARG A 156 -4.84 3.11 -14.43
N LYS A 157 -3.62 2.59 -14.30
CA LYS A 157 -3.34 1.43 -13.46
C LYS A 157 -2.51 1.81 -12.25
N LEU A 158 -2.67 1.03 -11.17
CA LEU A 158 -1.81 1.06 -10.00
C LEU A 158 -1.53 -0.36 -9.51
N CYS A 159 -0.41 -0.52 -8.83
CA CYS A 159 -0.08 -1.74 -8.09
C CYS A 159 -0.37 -1.51 -6.61
N PHE A 160 -1.28 -2.30 -6.04
CA PHE A 160 -1.62 -2.26 -4.62
C PHE A 160 -1.09 -3.51 -3.94
N ILE A 161 -0.34 -3.35 -2.85
CA ILE A 161 0.35 -4.44 -2.14
C ILE A 161 -0.12 -4.44 -0.69
N ASN A 162 -0.41 -5.64 -0.15
CA ASN A 162 -0.77 -5.84 1.24
C ASN A 162 0.01 -6.99 1.86
N THR A 163 0.48 -6.83 3.08
CA THR A 163 1.15 -7.89 3.84
C THR A 163 0.97 -7.70 5.35
N HIS A 164 1.25 -8.77 6.09
CA HIS A 164 1.39 -8.74 7.55
C HIS A 164 2.69 -9.47 7.91
N THR A 165 3.73 -8.75 8.34
CA THR A 165 5.03 -9.36 8.64
C THR A 165 5.04 -10.10 9.97
N ASP A 166 6.04 -10.94 10.23
CA ASP A 166 6.08 -11.77 11.46
C ASP A 166 6.36 -10.92 12.70
N HIS A 167 5.55 -11.09 13.74
CA HIS A 167 5.70 -10.33 15.00
C HIS A 167 6.77 -10.92 15.95
N ARG A 168 7.29 -12.13 15.70
CA ARG A 168 8.25 -12.82 16.57
C ARG A 168 9.69 -12.67 16.09
N SER A 169 9.94 -12.92 14.81
CA SER A 169 11.29 -12.91 14.25
C SER A 169 11.65 -11.54 13.67
N ALA A 170 12.62 -10.87 14.29
CA ALA A 170 13.17 -9.63 13.74
C ALA A 170 13.85 -9.86 12.38
N LEU A 171 14.55 -10.99 12.23
CA LEU A 171 15.20 -11.36 10.97
C LEU A 171 14.16 -11.56 9.85
N ALA A 172 13.05 -12.25 10.14
CA ALA A 172 11.98 -12.45 9.15
C ALA A 172 11.34 -11.12 8.71
N ARG A 173 11.21 -10.12 9.59
CA ARG A 173 10.75 -8.79 9.20
C ARG A 173 11.71 -8.07 8.25
N VAL A 174 13.00 -8.11 8.56
CA VAL A 174 14.04 -7.47 7.73
C VAL A 174 14.12 -8.13 6.35
N GLU A 175 14.32 -9.45 6.32
CA GLU A 175 14.51 -10.18 5.06
C GLU A 175 13.21 -10.24 4.24
N GLY A 176 12.06 -10.35 4.91
CA GLY A 176 10.75 -10.24 4.26
C GLY A 176 10.56 -8.89 3.58
N MET A 177 10.92 -7.77 4.25
CA MET A 177 10.84 -6.44 3.65
C MET A 177 11.80 -6.30 2.45
N LYS A 178 13.06 -6.75 2.59
CA LYS A 178 14.02 -6.78 1.47
C LYS A 178 13.50 -7.60 0.29
N LEU A 179 12.85 -8.75 0.56
CA LEU A 179 12.23 -9.59 -0.48
C LEU A 179 11.09 -8.84 -1.20
N ILE A 180 10.19 -8.19 -0.44
CA ILE A 180 9.08 -7.42 -1.02
C ILE A 180 9.63 -6.31 -1.92
N MET A 181 10.56 -5.49 -1.43
CA MET A 181 11.15 -4.38 -2.19
C MET A 181 11.86 -4.85 -3.47
N ARG A 182 12.55 -6.01 -3.42
CA ARG A 182 13.18 -6.60 -4.59
C ARG A 182 12.16 -7.10 -5.61
N ARG A 183 11.15 -7.88 -5.19
CA ARG A 183 10.14 -8.45 -6.09
C ARG A 183 9.20 -7.40 -6.66
N MET A 184 8.88 -6.37 -5.89
CA MET A 184 8.03 -5.26 -6.30
C MET A 184 8.53 -4.62 -7.61
N LYS A 185 9.83 -4.44 -7.79
CA LYS A 185 10.41 -3.89 -9.02
C LYS A 185 10.01 -4.66 -10.28
N THR A 186 9.76 -5.96 -10.14
CA THR A 186 9.35 -6.81 -11.26
C THR A 186 7.83 -6.84 -11.44
N PHE A 187 7.07 -7.12 -10.37
CA PHE A 187 5.64 -7.34 -10.53
C PHE A 187 4.82 -6.05 -10.64
N SER A 188 5.35 -4.92 -10.18
CA SER A 188 4.68 -3.61 -10.36
C SER A 188 4.73 -3.10 -11.80
N GLU A 189 5.64 -3.62 -12.63
CA GLU A 189 5.75 -3.27 -14.06
C GLU A 189 5.94 -1.75 -14.30
N GLY A 190 6.58 -1.05 -13.33
CA GLY A 190 6.78 0.41 -13.38
C GLY A 190 5.53 1.25 -13.07
N LEU A 191 4.43 0.62 -12.67
CA LEU A 191 3.20 1.31 -12.26
C LEU A 191 3.40 2.06 -10.93
N PRO A 192 2.59 3.09 -10.65
CA PRO A 192 2.48 3.66 -9.31
C PRO A 192 2.15 2.59 -8.28
N VAL A 193 2.85 2.60 -7.14
CA VAL A 193 2.72 1.59 -6.10
C VAL A 193 2.14 2.19 -4.83
N VAL A 194 1.15 1.51 -4.25
CA VAL A 194 0.69 1.70 -2.88
C VAL A 194 0.95 0.40 -2.12
N PHE A 195 1.74 0.46 -1.06
CA PHE A 195 2.07 -0.68 -0.22
C PHE A 195 1.59 -0.46 1.20
N VAL A 196 0.71 -1.33 1.68
CA VAL A 196 0.08 -1.21 3.00
C VAL A 196 0.28 -2.47 3.84
N GLY A 197 0.03 -2.35 5.13
CA GLY A 197 -0.03 -3.50 6.02
C GLY A 197 0.43 -3.24 7.43
N ASP A 198 0.29 -4.27 8.26
CA ASP A 198 0.90 -4.35 9.58
C ASP A 198 2.33 -4.92 9.43
N HIS A 199 3.31 -4.07 9.56
CA HIS A 199 4.71 -4.46 9.40
C HIS A 199 5.36 -4.90 10.73
N ASN A 200 4.61 -4.93 11.83
CA ASN A 200 5.08 -5.34 13.15
C ASN A 200 6.44 -4.71 13.54
N CYS A 201 6.71 -3.51 13.10
CA CYS A 201 7.97 -2.80 13.34
C CYS A 201 7.74 -1.29 13.49
N GLY A 202 8.50 -0.66 14.37
CA GLY A 202 8.45 0.80 14.54
C GLY A 202 9.20 1.56 13.44
N PRO A 203 8.97 2.88 13.30
CA PRO A 203 9.53 3.68 12.20
C PRO A 203 11.07 3.80 12.21
N ALA A 204 11.71 3.63 13.36
CA ALA A 204 13.18 3.71 13.49
C ALA A 204 13.90 2.36 13.27
N THR A 205 13.17 1.32 12.85
CA THR A 205 13.73 -0.04 12.70
C THR A 205 14.23 -0.31 11.29
N GLU A 206 15.08 -1.33 11.14
CA GLU A 206 15.66 -1.73 9.86
C GLU A 206 14.59 -2.08 8.80
N PRO A 207 13.52 -2.87 9.08
CA PRO A 207 12.50 -3.14 8.08
C PRO A 207 11.84 -1.86 7.51
N ALA A 208 11.55 -0.88 8.37
CA ALA A 208 11.01 0.40 7.93
C ALA A 208 12.02 1.20 7.11
N ALA A 209 13.31 1.13 7.46
CA ALA A 209 14.38 1.76 6.68
C ALA A 209 14.53 1.10 5.29
N GLU A 210 14.42 -0.24 5.20
CA GLU A 210 14.45 -0.94 3.91
C GLU A 210 13.29 -0.50 2.98
N ALA A 211 12.08 -0.38 3.50
CA ALA A 211 10.94 0.13 2.72
C ALA A 211 11.21 1.56 2.20
N ARG A 212 11.72 2.45 3.06
CA ARG A 212 12.01 3.85 2.72
C ARG A 212 13.16 4.07 1.73
N LYS A 213 13.97 3.04 1.43
CA LYS A 213 14.95 3.12 0.33
C LYS A 213 14.29 3.20 -1.06
N VAL A 214 13.04 2.76 -1.16
CA VAL A 214 12.33 2.59 -2.44
C VAL A 214 11.00 3.33 -2.47
N LEU A 215 10.32 3.43 -1.33
CA LEU A 215 9.00 4.03 -1.17
C LEU A 215 9.05 5.18 -0.15
N LYS A 216 8.04 6.03 -0.18
CA LYS A 216 7.84 7.11 0.79
C LYS A 216 6.73 6.72 1.76
N ASP A 217 6.92 7.02 3.04
CA ASP A 217 5.87 6.88 4.05
C ASP A 217 4.82 7.97 3.83
N ALA A 218 3.58 7.60 3.57
CA ALA A 218 2.50 8.53 3.27
C ALA A 218 2.25 9.52 4.42
N ARG A 219 2.45 9.10 5.68
CA ARG A 219 2.33 9.99 6.83
C ARG A 219 3.37 11.11 6.81
N ASP A 220 4.62 10.77 6.45
CA ASP A 220 5.74 11.71 6.49
C ASP A 220 5.66 12.75 5.37
N ILE A 221 5.09 12.37 4.21
CA ILE A 221 4.98 13.25 3.03
C ILE A 221 3.59 13.86 2.82
N SER A 222 2.65 13.60 3.73
CA SER A 222 1.30 14.15 3.66
C SER A 222 1.31 15.67 3.72
N GLU A 223 0.54 16.32 2.85
CA GLU A 223 0.38 17.78 2.84
C GLU A 223 -0.31 18.30 4.09
N LYS A 224 -1.15 17.48 4.72
CA LYS A 224 -1.80 17.79 5.98
C LYS A 224 -1.23 16.92 7.08
N LYS A 225 -0.94 17.55 8.23
CA LYS A 225 -0.52 16.81 9.41
C LYS A 225 -1.62 15.85 9.86
N ASP A 226 -1.25 14.60 10.15
CA ASP A 226 -2.16 13.61 10.73
C ASP A 226 -2.66 14.09 12.11
N PRO A 227 -3.97 14.25 12.30
CA PRO A 227 -4.54 14.67 13.59
C PRO A 227 -4.63 13.52 14.60
N GLY A 228 -4.49 12.27 14.14
CA GLY A 228 -4.68 11.08 14.95
C GLY A 228 -3.48 10.69 15.80
N PRO A 229 -3.60 9.59 16.55
CA PRO A 229 -2.55 9.06 17.41
C PRO A 229 -1.26 8.71 16.63
N ILE A 230 -0.11 8.79 17.31
CA ILE A 230 1.17 8.41 16.69
C ILE A 230 1.34 6.90 16.59
N ASN A 231 0.88 6.14 17.60
CA ASN A 231 0.87 4.69 17.58
C ASN A 231 -0.30 4.15 16.75
N THR A 232 -0.14 3.03 16.09
CA THR A 232 -1.23 2.36 15.37
C THR A 232 -1.74 1.13 16.11
N TYR A 233 -0.88 0.39 16.80
CA TYR A 233 -1.30 -0.66 17.73
C TYR A 233 -1.59 -0.07 19.11
N HIS A 234 -2.84 -0.14 19.57
CA HIS A 234 -3.28 0.43 20.85
C HIS A 234 -3.76 -0.61 21.86
N ARG A 235 -3.79 -1.90 21.47
CA ARG A 235 -4.16 -3.02 22.37
C ARG A 235 -5.46 -2.72 23.15
N TRP A 236 -6.56 -2.54 22.44
CA TRP A 236 -7.88 -2.20 23.00
C TRP A 236 -7.90 -0.91 23.85
N GLY A 237 -7.04 0.06 23.52
CA GLY A 237 -6.96 1.35 24.22
C GLY A 237 -6.02 1.39 25.41
N THR A 238 -5.29 0.29 25.71
CA THR A 238 -4.36 0.23 26.86
C THR A 238 -2.97 0.81 26.56
N ILE A 239 -2.65 1.04 25.28
CA ILE A 239 -1.36 1.61 24.81
C ILE A 239 -1.65 2.89 24.06
N GLN A 240 -1.07 4.02 24.50
CA GLN A 240 -1.25 5.32 23.87
C GLN A 240 0.07 6.10 23.82
N GLY A 241 0.23 6.94 22.79
CA GLY A 241 1.32 7.91 22.72
C GLY A 241 2.73 7.31 22.54
N ILE A 242 2.84 6.06 22.06
CA ILE A 242 4.12 5.36 21.93
C ILE A 242 4.43 5.11 20.47
N ASP A 243 5.37 5.88 19.89
CA ASP A 243 5.70 5.86 18.47
C ASP A 243 6.24 4.53 17.95
N TRP A 244 7.02 3.79 18.75
CA TRP A 244 7.52 2.46 18.36
C TRP A 244 6.41 1.40 18.24
N ARG A 245 5.17 1.72 18.65
CA ARG A 245 3.95 0.95 18.40
C ARG A 245 3.21 1.39 17.14
N ARG A 246 3.80 2.23 16.33
CA ARG A 246 3.38 2.49 14.97
C ARG A 246 3.86 1.34 14.09
N CYS A 247 3.01 0.36 13.87
CA CYS A 247 3.33 -0.87 13.12
C CYS A 247 2.59 -0.97 11.79
N ASP A 248 1.53 -0.18 11.59
CA ASP A 248 0.77 -0.13 10.36
C ASP A 248 1.25 1.03 9.48
N TYR A 249 1.31 0.80 8.18
CA TYR A 249 1.87 1.76 7.22
C TYR A 249 1.07 1.83 5.93
N ILE A 250 1.13 3.00 5.31
CA ILE A 250 0.81 3.23 3.91
C ILE A 250 2.07 3.82 3.30
N TYR A 251 2.75 3.06 2.45
CA TYR A 251 3.87 3.53 1.64
C TYR A 251 3.43 3.78 0.21
N VAL A 252 4.03 4.76 -0.45
CA VAL A 252 3.73 5.12 -1.83
C VAL A 252 5.02 5.27 -2.64
N SER A 253 4.98 4.96 -3.94
CA SER A 253 6.11 5.21 -4.86
C SER A 253 6.26 6.69 -5.18
N ASP A 254 7.42 7.04 -5.72
CA ASP A 254 7.65 8.38 -6.26
C ASP A 254 6.59 8.77 -7.30
N GLY A 255 6.28 10.09 -7.35
CA GLY A 255 5.26 10.63 -8.24
C GLY A 255 3.83 10.59 -7.67
N ILE A 256 3.57 9.83 -6.62
CA ILE A 256 2.28 9.86 -5.92
C ILE A 256 2.27 11.04 -4.94
N ARG A 257 1.27 11.90 -5.06
CA ARG A 257 1.01 12.99 -4.14
C ARG A 257 0.08 12.53 -3.03
N VAL A 258 0.44 12.81 -1.77
CA VAL A 258 -0.39 12.48 -0.60
C VAL A 258 -1.02 13.77 -0.07
N ARG A 259 -2.33 13.92 -0.29
CA ARG A 259 -3.10 15.11 0.12
C ARG A 259 -3.39 15.15 1.61
N ASP A 260 -3.75 13.99 2.16
CA ASP A 260 -3.93 13.80 3.59
C ASP A 260 -3.58 12.36 4.00
N PHE A 261 -3.27 12.21 5.27
CA PHE A 261 -3.10 10.93 5.94
C PHE A 261 -3.80 11.01 7.29
N VAL A 262 -4.55 9.99 7.68
CA VAL A 262 -5.31 9.98 8.92
C VAL A 262 -5.17 8.64 9.64
N THR A 263 -4.77 8.70 10.91
CA THR A 263 -4.89 7.60 11.87
C THR A 263 -6.24 7.74 12.58
N HIS A 264 -7.16 6.81 12.34
CA HIS A 264 -8.54 6.85 12.82
C HIS A 264 -8.66 6.24 14.21
N ASP A 265 -9.01 7.03 15.22
CA ASP A 265 -9.22 6.62 16.59
C ASP A 265 -10.71 6.45 16.96
N ASP A 266 -11.53 6.15 15.95
CA ASP A 266 -12.98 5.96 16.10
C ASP A 266 -13.28 4.82 17.07
N LYS A 267 -14.12 5.10 18.06
CA LYS A 267 -14.68 4.10 18.97
C LYS A 267 -15.99 3.54 18.42
N ARG A 268 -16.41 2.40 18.94
CA ARG A 268 -17.71 1.79 18.66
C ARG A 268 -18.81 2.70 19.22
N PRO A 269 -19.89 2.96 18.45
CA PRO A 269 -20.93 3.90 18.85
C PRO A 269 -21.49 3.59 20.26
N GLY A 270 -21.57 4.64 21.10
CA GLY A 270 -22.11 4.54 22.46
C GLY A 270 -21.24 3.77 23.46
N THR A 271 -19.98 3.50 23.13
CA THR A 271 -19.05 2.78 24.00
C THR A 271 -17.67 3.43 24.06
N ASP A 272 -16.84 3.05 25.04
CA ASP A 272 -15.42 3.38 25.09
C ASP A 272 -14.52 2.32 24.41
N ARG A 273 -15.12 1.37 23.70
CA ARG A 273 -14.42 0.25 23.04
C ARG A 273 -14.07 0.61 21.60
N TYR A 274 -13.02 0.00 21.08
CA TYR A 274 -12.60 0.11 19.70
C TYR A 274 -13.13 -1.06 18.86
N PRO A 275 -13.31 -0.88 17.52
CA PRO A 275 -13.74 -1.97 16.64
C PRO A 275 -12.64 -3.00 16.36
N THR A 276 -11.36 -2.66 16.60
CA THR A 276 -10.19 -3.54 16.54
C THR A 276 -9.14 -3.03 17.51
N ASP A 277 -8.03 -3.74 17.73
CA ASP A 277 -6.95 -3.34 18.62
C ASP A 277 -5.85 -2.54 17.91
N HIS A 278 -6.04 -2.25 16.61
CA HIS A 278 -5.27 -1.32 15.80
C HIS A 278 -6.14 -0.15 15.34
N TYR A 279 -5.53 1.03 15.16
CA TYR A 279 -6.19 2.13 14.47
C TYR A 279 -6.16 1.90 12.96
N LEU A 280 -7.26 2.19 12.28
CA LEU A 280 -7.32 2.17 10.83
C LEU A 280 -6.54 3.36 10.28
N LEU A 281 -5.85 3.15 9.16
CA LEU A 281 -5.17 4.21 8.44
C LEU A 281 -5.84 4.48 7.11
N SER A 282 -5.94 5.75 6.73
CA SER A 282 -6.29 6.12 5.36
C SER A 282 -5.41 7.25 4.84
N ALA A 283 -5.28 7.32 3.51
CA ALA A 283 -4.64 8.42 2.83
C ALA A 283 -5.42 8.78 1.55
N SER A 284 -5.58 10.07 1.29
CA SER A 284 -6.04 10.58 0.00
C SER A 284 -4.82 10.86 -0.85
N ILE A 285 -4.74 10.17 -2.00
CA ILE A 285 -3.59 10.22 -2.90
C ILE A 285 -4.01 10.68 -4.30
N GLU A 286 -3.06 11.21 -5.06
CA GLU A 286 -3.19 11.52 -6.47
C GLU A 286 -2.03 10.88 -7.25
N LEU A 287 -2.42 10.14 -8.31
CA LEU A 287 -1.49 9.51 -9.24
C LEU A 287 -1.25 10.42 -10.44
#